data_60873b03c4b1c55b689ff6ac3e7ac9ca
#
_entry.id   60873b03c4b1c55b689ff6ac3e7ac9ca
#
_cell.length_a   1.000
_cell.length_b   1.000
_cell.length_c   1.000
_cell.angle_alpha   90.00
_cell.angle_beta   90.00
_cell.angle_gamma   90.00
#
_symmetry.space_group_name_H-M   'P 1'
#
loop_
_entity.id
_entity.type
_entity.pdbx_description
1 polymer ?
#
loop_
_entity_poly.entity_id
_entity_poly.type
_entity_poly.pdbx_seq_one_letter_code
_entity_poly.pdbx_strand_id
1 'polypeptide(L)'
;MPQDPNRLIWIDLEMTGLKPDSDRILEMALVITDHDLVTVATAPVWVVRQADATLDGMDSWNKGTHGRSGLIDKVRASTLSEAEVEAAALAFVREHVPPRVSPMCGNSICQDRRFLARWMPALEDYFHYRNLDVSTLKELVRRWSPDLMKGVPKEGKHEALADVQESIAELMYYRQNFLRLPQP
;
A
#
# COMPACT_ATOMS: atom_id res chain seq x y z
N MET A 1 20.57 0.33 -9.50
CA MET A 1 20.88 -1.10 -9.27
C MET A 1 20.16 -1.91 -10.33
N PRO A 2 20.65 -3.09 -10.78
CA PRO A 2 19.90 -3.89 -11.74
C PRO A 2 18.56 -4.34 -11.14
N GLN A 3 17.56 -4.55 -12.00
CA GLN A 3 16.28 -5.15 -11.61
C GLN A 3 16.53 -6.56 -11.03
N ASP A 4 15.69 -6.94 -10.04
CA ASP A 4 15.72 -8.29 -9.47
C ASP A 4 14.28 -8.84 -9.38
N PRO A 5 14.00 -9.99 -10.01
CA PRO A 5 12.68 -10.61 -10.01
C PRO A 5 12.23 -11.14 -8.64
N ASN A 6 13.14 -11.26 -7.67
CA ASN A 6 12.81 -11.72 -6.32
C ASN A 6 12.37 -10.59 -5.38
N ARG A 7 12.47 -9.33 -5.81
CA ARG A 7 12.01 -8.19 -5.01
C ARG A 7 10.50 -8.11 -4.98
N LEU A 8 10.00 -7.57 -3.88
CA LEU A 8 8.57 -7.36 -3.62
C LEU A 8 8.25 -5.87 -3.70
N ILE A 9 7.12 -5.56 -4.35
CA ILE A 9 6.58 -4.20 -4.43
C ILE A 9 5.45 -4.09 -3.41
N TRP A 10 5.66 -3.25 -2.40
CA TRP A 10 4.69 -2.90 -1.37
C TRP A 10 4.04 -1.58 -1.72
N ILE A 11 2.71 -1.53 -1.56
CA ILE A 11 1.92 -0.33 -1.86
C ILE A 11 0.83 -0.17 -0.82
N ASP A 12 0.50 1.08 -0.54
CA ASP A 12 -0.67 1.50 0.22
C ASP A 12 -1.24 2.78 -0.37
N LEU A 13 -2.56 2.89 -0.38
CA LEU A 13 -3.31 4.02 -0.90
C LEU A 13 -4.22 4.59 0.19
N GLU A 14 -4.20 5.92 0.32
CA GLU A 14 -5.29 6.62 0.99
C GLU A 14 -6.33 7.06 -0.05
N MET A 15 -7.61 6.86 0.27
CA MET A 15 -8.72 7.11 -0.66
C MET A 15 -9.84 7.92 0.01
N THR A 16 -10.73 8.49 -0.80
CA THR A 16 -11.91 9.22 -0.30
C THR A 16 -12.99 8.31 0.28
N GLY A 17 -12.89 7.00 0.05
CA GLY A 17 -13.82 5.97 0.51
C GLY A 17 -13.44 4.60 -0.07
N LEU A 18 -14.36 3.65 -0.05
CA LEU A 18 -14.09 2.24 -0.39
C LEU A 18 -14.70 1.79 -1.73
N LYS A 19 -15.29 2.70 -2.52
CA LYS A 19 -15.98 2.38 -3.78
C LYS A 19 -15.19 2.91 -4.97
N PRO A 20 -14.41 2.09 -5.69
CA PRO A 20 -13.56 2.56 -6.79
C PRO A 20 -14.31 3.30 -7.92
N ASP A 21 -15.61 3.02 -8.10
CA ASP A 21 -16.42 3.67 -9.15
C ASP A 21 -16.71 5.14 -8.85
N SER A 22 -16.75 5.54 -7.58
CA SER A 22 -17.11 6.90 -7.14
C SER A 22 -16.01 7.57 -6.33
N ASP A 23 -15.20 6.80 -5.63
CA ASP A 23 -14.13 7.31 -4.77
C ASP A 23 -12.81 7.45 -5.53
N ARG A 24 -11.91 8.27 -4.99
CA ARG A 24 -10.66 8.68 -5.65
C ARG A 24 -9.45 8.43 -4.76
N ILE A 25 -8.30 8.26 -5.39
CA ILE A 25 -7.01 8.14 -4.71
C ILE A 25 -6.57 9.52 -4.22
N LEU A 26 -6.10 9.60 -2.97
CA LEU A 26 -5.59 10.82 -2.33
C LEU A 26 -4.09 10.79 -2.15
N GLU A 27 -3.55 9.64 -1.72
CA GLU A 27 -2.12 9.47 -1.45
C GLU A 27 -1.69 8.07 -1.87
N MET A 28 -0.43 7.93 -2.30
CA MET A 28 0.21 6.67 -2.63
C MET A 28 1.61 6.61 -2.03
N ALA A 29 1.94 5.47 -1.42
CA ALA A 29 3.29 5.11 -1.01
C ALA A 29 3.72 3.79 -1.63
N LEU A 30 5.00 3.71 -2.03
CA LEU A 30 5.64 2.51 -2.57
C LEU A 30 6.97 2.24 -1.86
N VAL A 31 7.17 0.98 -1.49
CA VAL A 31 8.43 0.48 -0.94
C VAL A 31 8.82 -0.79 -1.69
N ILE A 32 10.10 -0.92 -2.00
CA ILE A 32 10.66 -2.15 -2.55
C ILE A 32 11.46 -2.84 -1.46
N THR A 33 11.17 -4.12 -1.24
CA THR A 33 12.01 -4.97 -0.39
C THR A 33 12.66 -6.10 -1.21
N ASP A 34 13.70 -6.71 -0.66
CA ASP A 34 14.14 -8.03 -1.11
C ASP A 34 13.18 -9.13 -0.59
N HIS A 35 13.53 -10.40 -0.87
CA HIS A 35 12.75 -11.56 -0.42
C HIS A 35 12.85 -11.81 1.10
N ASP A 36 13.82 -11.20 1.78
CA ASP A 36 13.97 -11.25 3.24
C ASP A 36 13.26 -10.09 3.96
N LEU A 37 12.52 -9.28 3.20
CA LEU A 37 11.76 -8.13 3.67
C LEU A 37 12.64 -6.94 4.09
N VAL A 38 13.92 -6.93 3.67
CA VAL A 38 14.81 -5.79 3.88
C VAL A 38 14.51 -4.72 2.83
N THR A 39 14.28 -3.49 3.27
CA THR A 39 14.00 -2.37 2.37
C THR A 39 15.19 -2.09 1.43
N VAL A 40 14.91 -2.13 0.13
CA VAL A 40 15.88 -1.82 -0.94
C VAL A 40 15.72 -0.38 -1.42
N ALA A 41 14.48 0.09 -1.55
CA ALA A 41 14.17 1.45 -1.98
C ALA A 41 12.81 1.90 -1.44
N THR A 42 12.68 3.20 -1.21
CA THR A 42 11.43 3.85 -0.81
C THR A 42 11.17 4.99 -1.77
N ALA A 43 9.99 5.02 -2.38
CA ALA A 43 9.57 6.12 -3.23
C ALA A 43 9.24 7.37 -2.41
N PRO A 44 9.25 8.56 -3.02
CA PRO A 44 8.55 9.69 -2.45
C PRO A 44 7.07 9.36 -2.25
N VAL A 45 6.45 9.92 -1.23
CA VAL A 45 4.99 9.84 -1.08
C VAL A 45 4.36 10.79 -2.11
N TRP A 46 3.44 10.26 -2.93
CA TRP A 46 2.73 11.08 -3.91
C TRP A 46 1.33 11.40 -3.40
N VAL A 47 1.01 12.68 -3.39
CA VAL A 47 -0.32 13.18 -3.05
C VAL A 47 -1.01 13.63 -4.33
N VAL A 48 -2.19 13.06 -4.60
CA VAL A 48 -2.99 13.34 -5.81
C VAL A 48 -3.91 14.54 -5.56
N ARG A 49 -3.90 15.52 -6.48
CA ARG A 49 -4.86 16.62 -6.45
C ARG A 49 -6.27 16.11 -6.73
N GLN A 50 -7.21 16.44 -5.86
CA GLN A 50 -8.64 16.19 -6.07
C GLN A 50 -9.44 17.49 -5.96
N ALA A 51 -10.57 17.55 -6.65
CA ALA A 51 -11.50 18.67 -6.58
C ALA A 51 -12.11 18.79 -5.18
N ASP A 52 -12.38 20.03 -4.73
CA ASP A 52 -13.00 20.26 -3.41
C ASP A 52 -14.34 19.52 -3.29
N ALA A 53 -15.15 19.45 -4.34
CA ALA A 53 -16.39 18.69 -4.35
C ALA A 53 -16.18 17.18 -4.06
N THR A 54 -15.06 16.59 -4.49
CA THR A 54 -14.70 15.21 -4.17
C THR A 54 -14.38 15.05 -2.69
N LEU A 55 -13.60 15.98 -2.14
CA LEU A 55 -13.24 15.99 -0.70
C LEU A 55 -14.46 16.24 0.18
N ASP A 56 -15.34 17.15 -0.24
CA ASP A 56 -16.59 17.47 0.47
C ASP A 56 -17.61 16.32 0.39
N GLY A 57 -17.49 15.45 -0.59
CA GLY A 57 -18.31 14.24 -0.74
C GLY A 57 -17.91 13.07 0.17
N MET A 58 -16.73 13.10 0.80
CA MET A 58 -16.30 12.04 1.73
C MET A 58 -17.28 11.89 2.91
N ASP A 59 -17.38 10.67 3.43
CA ASP A 59 -18.12 10.42 4.68
C ASP A 59 -17.40 11.04 5.91
N SER A 60 -18.08 11.04 7.04
CA SER A 60 -17.59 11.67 8.27
C SER A 60 -16.34 11.00 8.83
N TRP A 61 -16.18 9.68 8.62
CA TRP A 61 -15.01 8.95 9.09
C TRP A 61 -13.76 9.35 8.30
N ASN A 62 -13.85 9.32 6.94
CA ASN A 62 -12.76 9.70 6.05
C ASN A 62 -12.37 11.17 6.23
N LYS A 63 -13.35 12.09 6.32
CA LYS A 63 -13.10 13.51 6.64
C LYS A 63 -12.36 13.68 7.96
N GLY A 64 -12.81 12.96 9.00
CA GLY A 64 -12.19 13.05 10.33
C GLY A 64 -10.76 12.49 10.35
N THR A 65 -10.52 11.37 9.69
CA THR A 65 -9.21 10.71 9.65
C THR A 65 -8.21 11.51 8.81
N HIS A 66 -8.56 11.83 7.56
CA HIS A 66 -7.70 12.60 6.67
C HIS A 66 -7.53 14.07 7.08
N GLY A 67 -8.52 14.62 7.80
CA GLY A 67 -8.37 15.96 8.42
C GLY A 67 -7.35 15.97 9.56
N ARG A 68 -7.35 14.95 10.43
CA ARG A 68 -6.39 14.86 11.54
C ARG A 68 -4.96 14.58 11.06
N SER A 69 -4.77 13.78 9.99
CA SER A 69 -3.46 13.54 9.40
C SER A 69 -2.94 14.72 8.55
N GLY A 70 -3.79 15.73 8.29
CA GLY A 70 -3.47 16.86 7.40
C GLY A 70 -3.48 16.49 5.91
N LEU A 71 -3.93 15.29 5.54
CA LEU A 71 -3.95 14.81 4.16
C LEU A 71 -4.85 15.70 3.27
N ILE A 72 -6.00 16.15 3.78
CA ILE A 72 -6.91 17.02 3.02
C ILE A 72 -6.19 18.27 2.54
N ASP A 73 -5.41 18.92 3.40
CA ASP A 73 -4.67 20.13 3.05
C ASP A 73 -3.54 19.82 2.06
N LYS A 74 -2.84 18.69 2.23
CA LYS A 74 -1.83 18.23 1.26
C LYS A 74 -2.46 17.97 -0.11
N VAL A 75 -3.64 17.35 -0.19
CA VAL A 75 -4.38 17.10 -1.44
C VAL A 75 -4.78 18.41 -2.12
N ARG A 76 -5.24 19.41 -1.37
CA ARG A 76 -5.56 20.74 -1.89
C ARG A 76 -4.34 21.50 -2.41
N ALA A 77 -3.19 21.32 -1.76
CA ALA A 77 -1.93 21.95 -2.15
C ALA A 77 -1.23 21.21 -3.30
N SER A 78 -1.55 19.95 -3.53
CA SER A 78 -0.94 19.16 -4.60
C SER A 78 -1.32 19.70 -5.98
N THR A 79 -0.41 19.53 -6.93
CA THR A 79 -0.63 19.81 -8.36
C THR A 79 -0.64 18.55 -9.22
N LEU A 80 -0.34 17.37 -8.63
CA LEU A 80 -0.21 16.12 -9.34
C LEU A 80 -1.58 15.49 -9.63
N SER A 81 -1.81 15.15 -10.88
CA SER A 81 -2.94 14.31 -11.31
C SER A 81 -2.68 12.84 -11.04
N GLU A 82 -3.73 12.02 -11.08
CA GLU A 82 -3.60 10.55 -11.00
C GLU A 82 -2.69 9.99 -12.09
N ALA A 83 -2.75 10.52 -13.31
CA ALA A 83 -1.92 10.08 -14.44
C ALA A 83 -0.43 10.40 -14.22
N GLU A 84 -0.10 11.57 -13.65
CA GLU A 84 1.28 11.93 -13.33
C GLU A 84 1.83 11.08 -12.19
N VAL A 85 1.02 10.78 -11.18
CA VAL A 85 1.41 9.87 -10.08
C VAL A 85 1.59 8.45 -10.61
N GLU A 86 0.71 7.95 -11.46
CA GLU A 86 0.86 6.65 -12.12
C GLU A 86 2.17 6.56 -12.91
N ALA A 87 2.49 7.59 -13.70
CA ALA A 87 3.72 7.63 -14.49
C ALA A 87 4.97 7.64 -13.60
N ALA A 88 4.96 8.42 -12.50
CA ALA A 88 6.07 8.47 -11.55
C ALA A 88 6.24 7.14 -10.80
N ALA A 89 5.16 6.52 -10.36
CA ALA A 89 5.15 5.22 -9.71
C ALA A 89 5.69 4.12 -10.63
N LEU A 90 5.25 4.11 -11.90
CA LEU A 90 5.76 3.19 -12.92
C LEU A 90 7.26 3.38 -13.18
N ALA A 91 7.74 4.62 -13.25
CA ALA A 91 9.17 4.90 -13.41
C ALA A 91 9.96 4.31 -12.23
N PHE A 92 9.48 4.53 -11.00
CA PHE A 92 10.13 4.02 -9.80
C PHE A 92 10.17 2.47 -9.77
N VAL A 93 9.06 1.78 -9.98
CA VAL A 93 9.05 0.31 -9.90
C VAL A 93 9.89 -0.33 -11.01
N ARG A 94 9.94 0.28 -12.21
CA ARG A 94 10.75 -0.16 -13.34
C ARG A 94 12.26 -0.11 -13.08
N GLU A 95 12.73 0.72 -12.18
CA GLU A 95 14.15 0.75 -11.81
C GLU A 95 14.55 -0.46 -10.96
N HIS A 96 13.61 -1.11 -10.30
CA HIS A 96 13.90 -2.10 -9.25
C HIS A 96 13.43 -3.52 -9.57
N VAL A 97 12.28 -3.67 -10.23
CA VAL A 97 11.61 -4.97 -10.42
C VAL A 97 11.17 -5.12 -11.87
N PRO A 98 11.36 -6.28 -12.52
CA PRO A 98 10.80 -6.52 -13.86
C PRO A 98 9.25 -6.54 -13.84
N PRO A 99 8.59 -6.28 -14.99
CA PRO A 99 7.13 -6.29 -15.06
C PRO A 99 6.56 -7.69 -14.80
N ARG A 100 5.40 -7.73 -14.15
CA ARG A 100 4.57 -8.93 -13.92
C ARG A 100 5.21 -10.05 -13.10
N VAL A 101 6.23 -9.74 -12.30
CA VAL A 101 6.87 -10.75 -11.42
C VAL A 101 6.52 -10.55 -9.95
N SER A 102 6.52 -9.31 -9.42
CA SER A 102 6.15 -9.07 -8.03
C SER A 102 4.64 -9.14 -7.86
N PRO A 103 4.13 -9.90 -6.87
CA PRO A 103 2.75 -9.71 -6.41
C PRO A 103 2.56 -8.28 -5.90
N MET A 104 1.33 -7.82 -5.81
CA MET A 104 0.99 -6.60 -5.09
C MET A 104 0.96 -6.92 -3.59
N CYS A 105 1.81 -6.24 -2.79
CA CYS A 105 2.03 -6.56 -1.38
C CYS A 105 1.46 -5.46 -0.48
N GLY A 106 0.76 -5.84 0.59
CA GLY A 106 0.21 -4.92 1.60
C GLY A 106 -0.82 -5.57 2.51
N ASN A 107 -1.47 -4.78 3.35
CA ASN A 107 -2.62 -5.21 4.15
C ASN A 107 -3.94 -4.90 3.42
N SER A 108 -4.85 -5.89 3.34
CA SER A 108 -6.13 -5.78 2.61
C SER A 108 -5.95 -5.29 1.17
N ILE A 109 -4.84 -5.62 0.57
CA ILE A 109 -4.29 -5.09 -0.67
C ILE A 109 -5.21 -5.29 -1.89
N CYS A 110 -6.17 -6.19 -1.79
CA CYS A 110 -7.21 -6.35 -2.80
C CYS A 110 -8.04 -5.07 -3.00
N GLN A 111 -8.18 -4.23 -1.97
CA GLN A 111 -8.89 -2.97 -2.06
C GLN A 111 -8.08 -1.94 -2.87
N ASP A 112 -6.79 -1.79 -2.57
CA ASP A 112 -5.88 -0.92 -3.32
C ASP A 112 -5.82 -1.34 -4.80
N ARG A 113 -5.71 -2.64 -5.07
CA ARG A 113 -5.73 -3.18 -6.43
C ARG A 113 -6.98 -2.78 -7.21
N ARG A 114 -8.16 -2.75 -6.60
CA ARG A 114 -9.41 -2.31 -7.25
C ARG A 114 -9.35 -0.83 -7.64
N PHE A 115 -8.74 0.02 -6.80
CA PHE A 115 -8.54 1.44 -7.10
C PHE A 115 -7.52 1.63 -8.21
N LEU A 116 -6.39 0.91 -8.17
CA LEU A 116 -5.41 0.95 -9.25
C LEU A 116 -6.01 0.50 -10.59
N ALA A 117 -6.73 -0.62 -10.61
CA ALA A 117 -7.39 -1.11 -11.82
C ALA A 117 -8.35 -0.08 -12.43
N ARG A 118 -8.97 0.76 -11.58
CA ARG A 118 -9.91 1.81 -12.04
C ARG A 118 -9.21 3.11 -12.45
N TRP A 119 -8.22 3.57 -11.70
CA TRP A 119 -7.66 4.92 -11.84
C TRP A 119 -6.21 4.96 -12.32
N MET A 120 -5.47 3.86 -12.17
CA MET A 120 -4.06 3.72 -12.56
C MET A 120 -3.80 2.34 -13.19
N PRO A 121 -4.49 2.01 -14.31
CA PRO A 121 -4.48 0.65 -14.87
C PRO A 121 -3.11 0.22 -15.41
N ALA A 122 -2.27 1.15 -15.84
CA ALA A 122 -0.93 0.83 -16.32
C ALA A 122 0.00 0.40 -15.17
N LEU A 123 -0.17 0.99 -13.98
CA LEU A 123 0.54 0.57 -12.78
C LEU A 123 0.00 -0.79 -12.28
N GLU A 124 -1.32 -0.99 -12.31
CA GLU A 124 -1.93 -2.27 -11.92
C GLU A 124 -1.42 -3.42 -12.81
N ASP A 125 -1.37 -3.25 -14.13
CA ASP A 125 -0.87 -4.26 -15.09
C ASP A 125 0.63 -4.57 -14.92
N TYR A 126 1.37 -3.72 -14.25
CA TYR A 126 2.78 -3.94 -13.95
C TYR A 126 3.01 -5.01 -12.90
N PHE A 127 2.08 -5.20 -11.98
CA PHE A 127 2.14 -6.25 -10.96
C PHE A 127 1.82 -7.64 -11.55
N HIS A 128 2.30 -8.67 -10.88
CA HIS A 128 1.78 -10.01 -11.08
C HIS A 128 0.30 -10.05 -10.65
N TYR A 129 -0.53 -10.91 -11.26
CA TYR A 129 -1.97 -11.01 -10.94
C TYR A 129 -2.27 -11.47 -9.50
N ARG A 130 -1.29 -12.03 -8.79
CA ARG A 130 -1.44 -12.46 -7.39
C ARG A 130 -1.21 -11.30 -6.43
N ASN A 131 -1.80 -11.43 -5.24
CA ASN A 131 -1.54 -10.58 -4.10
C ASN A 131 -0.69 -11.32 -3.05
N LEU A 132 0.16 -10.56 -2.33
CA LEU A 132 0.70 -10.95 -1.05
C LEU A 132 -0.02 -10.12 0.01
N ASP A 133 -1.16 -10.63 0.47
CA ASP A 133 -2.03 -9.94 1.42
C ASP A 133 -1.72 -10.39 2.85
N VAL A 134 -1.09 -9.51 3.61
CA VAL A 134 -0.71 -9.75 5.01
C VAL A 134 -1.93 -9.95 5.90
N SER A 135 -3.07 -9.32 5.55
CA SER A 135 -4.33 -9.50 6.29
C SER A 135 -4.83 -10.94 6.26
N THR A 136 -4.46 -11.75 5.27
CA THR A 136 -4.75 -13.19 5.26
C THR A 136 -4.10 -13.89 6.45
N LEU A 137 -2.81 -13.61 6.71
CA LEU A 137 -2.12 -14.16 7.87
C LEU A 137 -2.70 -13.63 9.18
N LYS A 138 -3.01 -12.34 9.25
CA LYS A 138 -3.70 -11.72 10.39
C LYS A 138 -4.99 -12.45 10.75
N GLU A 139 -5.82 -12.77 9.77
CA GLU A 139 -7.07 -13.49 9.96
C GLU A 139 -6.84 -14.93 10.47
N LEU A 140 -5.78 -15.59 10.03
CA LEU A 140 -5.40 -16.93 10.53
C LEU A 140 -4.83 -16.87 11.95
N VAL A 141 -3.93 -15.93 12.23
CA VAL A 141 -3.36 -15.71 13.57
C VAL A 141 -4.47 -15.41 14.57
N ARG A 142 -5.41 -14.54 14.23
CA ARG A 142 -6.53 -14.19 15.11
C ARG A 142 -7.39 -15.41 15.52
N ARG A 143 -7.50 -16.41 14.63
CA ARG A 143 -8.29 -17.63 14.86
C ARG A 143 -7.50 -18.76 15.53
N TRP A 144 -6.23 -18.93 15.15
CA TRP A 144 -5.46 -20.11 15.54
C TRP A 144 -4.45 -19.84 16.64
N SER A 145 -4.05 -18.58 16.82
CA SER A 145 -3.04 -18.16 17.80
C SER A 145 -3.30 -16.73 18.28
N PRO A 146 -4.50 -16.43 18.86
CA PRO A 146 -4.93 -15.06 19.15
C PRO A 146 -3.99 -14.27 20.06
N ASP A 147 -3.22 -14.94 20.92
CA ASP A 147 -2.25 -14.28 21.79
C ASP A 147 -1.11 -13.59 21.01
N LEU A 148 -0.76 -14.09 19.82
CA LEU A 148 0.23 -13.45 18.97
C LEU A 148 -0.22 -12.07 18.47
N MET A 149 -1.52 -11.78 18.42
CA MET A 149 -2.03 -10.46 18.04
C MET A 149 -1.52 -9.32 18.94
N LYS A 150 -1.18 -9.63 20.21
CA LYS A 150 -0.68 -8.65 21.18
C LYS A 150 0.72 -8.12 20.86
N GLY A 151 1.50 -8.87 20.06
CA GLY A 151 2.87 -8.52 19.69
C GLY A 151 3.00 -7.91 18.28
N VAL A 152 1.89 -7.75 17.56
CA VAL A 152 1.92 -7.15 16.19
C VAL A 152 2.25 -5.66 16.30
N PRO A 153 3.33 -5.19 15.63
CA PRO A 153 3.67 -3.77 15.60
C PRO A 153 2.55 -2.97 14.93
N LYS A 154 2.05 -1.93 15.60
CA LYS A 154 1.03 -1.06 15.02
C LYS A 154 1.07 0.32 15.66
N GLU A 155 1.25 1.36 14.84
CA GLU A 155 1.17 2.76 15.28
C GLU A 155 -0.16 3.42 14.87
N GLY A 156 -0.75 2.96 13.74
CA GLY A 156 -2.08 3.39 13.28
C GLY A 156 -2.14 4.86 12.87
N LYS A 157 -1.11 5.36 12.20
CA LYS A 157 -1.01 6.78 11.81
C LYS A 157 -1.94 7.17 10.65
N HIS A 158 -2.42 6.19 9.87
CA HIS A 158 -3.18 6.43 8.63
C HIS A 158 -2.46 7.42 7.70
N GLU A 159 -1.21 7.12 7.42
CA GLU A 159 -0.35 7.75 6.43
C GLU A 159 0.21 6.63 5.56
N ALA A 160 0.03 6.70 4.24
CA ALA A 160 0.31 5.59 3.34
C ALA A 160 1.72 4.97 3.52
N LEU A 161 2.77 5.77 3.71
CA LEU A 161 4.12 5.24 3.92
C LEU A 161 4.28 4.50 5.26
N ALA A 162 3.66 5.02 6.33
CA ALA A 162 3.68 4.36 7.64
C ALA A 162 2.93 3.02 7.56
N ASP A 163 1.79 2.98 6.88
CA ASP A 163 0.97 1.78 6.72
C ASP A 163 1.67 0.71 5.85
N VAL A 164 2.45 1.11 4.82
CA VAL A 164 3.35 0.19 4.11
C VAL A 164 4.39 -0.40 5.05
N GLN A 165 5.07 0.43 5.86
CA GLN A 165 6.10 -0.03 6.79
C GLN A 165 5.53 -0.94 7.87
N GLU A 166 4.35 -0.63 8.40
CA GLU A 166 3.62 -1.49 9.33
C GLU A 166 3.28 -2.85 8.68
N SER A 167 2.84 -2.87 7.42
CA SER A 167 2.54 -4.11 6.70
C SER A 167 3.76 -5.01 6.53
N ILE A 168 4.93 -4.44 6.23
CA ILE A 168 6.20 -5.17 6.15
C ILE A 168 6.59 -5.73 7.53
N ALA A 169 6.53 -4.89 8.57
CA ALA A 169 6.87 -5.28 9.93
C ALA A 169 5.90 -6.36 10.47
N GLU A 170 4.63 -6.27 10.14
CA GLU A 170 3.61 -7.27 10.50
C GLU A 170 3.90 -8.63 9.83
N LEU A 171 4.27 -8.64 8.52
CA LEU A 171 4.67 -9.87 7.86
C LEU A 171 5.95 -10.46 8.45
N MET A 172 6.96 -9.64 8.79
CA MET A 172 8.16 -10.10 9.48
C MET A 172 7.82 -10.74 10.83
N TYR A 173 6.92 -10.13 11.59
CA TYR A 173 6.45 -10.68 12.85
C TYR A 173 5.78 -12.04 12.69
N TYR A 174 4.90 -12.20 11.70
CA TYR A 174 4.25 -13.49 11.42
C TYR A 174 5.25 -14.53 10.90
N ARG A 175 6.22 -14.13 10.08
CA ARG A 175 7.30 -15.03 9.63
C ARG A 175 8.08 -15.62 10.80
N GLN A 176 8.35 -14.84 11.83
CA GLN A 176 9.14 -15.25 13.00
C GLN A 176 8.33 -16.05 14.03
N ASN A 177 7.05 -15.72 14.23
CA ASN A 177 6.29 -16.20 15.39
C ASN A 177 5.14 -17.15 15.03
N PHE A 178 4.66 -17.13 13.78
CA PHE A 178 3.52 -17.92 13.36
C PHE A 178 3.85 -18.97 12.31
N LEU A 179 4.68 -18.65 11.32
CA LEU A 179 5.04 -19.55 10.24
C LEU A 179 6.16 -20.49 10.67
N ARG A 180 6.00 -21.80 10.38
CA ARG A 180 7.07 -22.78 10.55
C ARG A 180 7.84 -22.91 9.25
N LEU A 181 8.98 -22.25 9.17
CA LEU A 181 9.87 -22.38 8.04
C LEU A 181 10.82 -23.58 8.26
N PRO A 182 11.17 -24.34 7.19
CA PRO A 182 12.21 -25.34 7.27
C PRO A 182 13.51 -24.70 7.79
N GLN A 183 14.19 -25.38 8.68
CA GLN A 183 15.55 -24.97 9.09
C GLN A 183 16.47 -25.18 7.88
N PRO A 184 17.40 -24.26 7.58
CA PRO A 184 18.36 -24.41 6.50
C PRO A 184 19.29 -25.63 6.69
#